data_503b385216667c23780c0bf332e83ae0
#
_entry.id   503b385216667c23780c0bf332e83ae0
#
_cell.length_a   1.000
_cell.length_b   1.000
_cell.length_c   1.000
_cell.angle_alpha   90.00
_cell.angle_beta   90.00
_cell.angle_gamma   90.00
#
_symmetry.space_group_name_H-M   'P 1'
#
loop_
_entity.id
_entity.type
_entity.pdbx_description
1 polymer ?
#
loop_
_entity_poly.entity_id
_entity_poly.type
_entity_poly.pdbx_seq_one_letter_code
_entity_poly.pdbx_strand_id
1 'polypeptide(L)'
;MLTNCPIKTVNNHIILDNGQNILVDMGSPASFHRSGIIVLGETQTNVSSSLPMVSAEFLSENIGCRIDGLLGMDLMNKVTTSIRLNDGVMVFDDDAVYPTRFQMHPLSKLSFGLLAIRMSVNHKEAKMVVDTGAQISYIRKEFISGLELDKTMKDFSPYNCSFKTDTYICEADTLIEHPTFSQRFGIPPKEILSILDLFQADGIIGIDLFRRYDLQIRGGALYTNG
;
A
#
# COMPACT_ATOMS: atom_id res chain seq x y z
N MET A 1 20.92 3.63 -11.02
CA MET A 1 20.48 4.43 -12.20
C MET A 1 19.03 4.79 -12.01
N LEU A 2 18.68 6.06 -12.05
CA LEU A 2 17.30 6.55 -11.86
C LEU A 2 16.38 5.94 -12.92
N THR A 3 15.35 5.21 -12.49
CA THR A 3 14.39 4.59 -13.39
C THR A 3 13.00 5.15 -13.12
N ASN A 4 12.49 5.92 -14.06
CA ASN A 4 11.13 6.44 -14.03
C ASN A 4 10.19 5.44 -14.74
N CYS A 5 9.20 4.95 -14.02
CA CYS A 5 8.18 4.06 -14.55
C CYS A 5 6.82 4.74 -14.49
N PRO A 6 6.10 4.87 -15.62
CA PRO A 6 4.73 5.39 -15.59
C PRO A 6 3.84 4.55 -14.70
N ILE A 7 2.95 5.21 -13.94
CA ILE A 7 1.90 4.56 -13.17
C ILE A 7 0.54 5.17 -13.50
N LYS A 8 -0.49 4.36 -13.35
CA LYS A 8 -1.89 4.80 -13.42
C LYS A 8 -2.66 4.28 -12.21
N THR A 9 -3.77 4.92 -11.89
CA THR A 9 -4.67 4.44 -10.84
C THR A 9 -5.93 3.86 -11.48
N VAL A 10 -6.27 2.63 -11.15
CA VAL A 10 -7.49 1.94 -11.59
C VAL A 10 -8.21 1.42 -10.34
N ASN A 11 -9.46 1.84 -10.14
CA ASN A 11 -10.28 1.43 -8.99
C ASN A 11 -9.52 1.49 -7.65
N ASN A 12 -8.82 2.60 -7.41
CA ASN A 12 -7.99 2.81 -6.22
C ASN A 12 -6.79 1.85 -6.06
N HIS A 13 -6.27 1.29 -7.15
CA HIS A 13 -5.04 0.51 -7.14
C HIS A 13 -3.99 1.18 -8.02
N ILE A 14 -2.74 1.12 -7.60
CA ILE A 14 -1.59 1.65 -8.36
C ILE A 14 -1.12 0.57 -9.33
N ILE A 15 -1.14 0.88 -10.61
CA ILE A 15 -0.68 -0.02 -11.67
C ILE A 15 0.55 0.59 -12.33
N LEU A 16 1.66 -0.13 -12.31
CA LEU A 16 2.83 0.18 -13.09
C LEU A 16 2.53 -0.08 -14.57
N ASP A 17 2.71 0.94 -15.43
CA ASP A 17 2.30 0.93 -16.84
C ASP A 17 3.50 1.14 -17.77
N ASN A 18 4.46 0.24 -17.69
CA ASN A 18 5.71 0.27 -18.45
C ASN A 18 5.76 -0.77 -19.57
N GLY A 19 4.61 -1.08 -20.18
CA GLY A 19 4.43 -2.18 -21.12
C GLY A 19 4.03 -3.50 -20.45
N GLN A 20 4.09 -3.56 -19.13
CA GLN A 20 3.51 -4.58 -18.26
C GLN A 20 2.52 -3.88 -17.32
N ASN A 21 1.33 -4.45 -17.11
CA ASN A 21 0.39 -3.91 -16.13
C ASN A 21 0.61 -4.63 -14.80
N ILE A 22 1.40 -4.04 -13.91
CA ILE A 22 1.79 -4.68 -12.65
C ILE A 22 1.13 -3.93 -11.49
N LEU A 23 0.36 -4.64 -10.66
CA LEU A 23 -0.15 -4.10 -9.41
C LEU A 23 1.01 -3.79 -8.46
N VAL A 24 1.07 -2.58 -7.93
CA VAL A 24 2.04 -2.20 -6.88
C VAL A 24 1.40 -2.46 -5.52
N ASP A 25 1.91 -3.44 -4.78
CA ASP A 25 1.29 -3.95 -3.56
C ASP A 25 2.31 -4.09 -2.42
N MET A 26 2.34 -3.09 -1.53
CA MET A 26 3.20 -3.08 -0.34
C MET A 26 2.68 -4.01 0.77
N GLY A 27 1.44 -4.48 0.68
CA GLY A 27 0.87 -5.50 1.54
C GLY A 27 1.28 -6.93 1.15
N SER A 28 1.88 -7.09 -0.03
CA SER A 28 2.37 -8.39 -0.49
C SER A 28 3.85 -8.60 -0.18
N PRO A 29 4.23 -9.70 0.48
CA PRO A 29 5.63 -10.02 0.74
C PRO A 29 6.41 -10.47 -0.50
N ALA A 30 5.73 -10.85 -1.58
CA ALA A 30 6.35 -11.45 -2.76
C ALA A 30 5.75 -10.91 -4.05
N SER A 31 6.60 -10.85 -5.07
CA SER A 31 6.25 -10.45 -6.43
C SER A 31 5.98 -11.65 -7.31
N PHE A 32 5.13 -11.47 -8.32
CA PHE A 32 4.97 -12.44 -9.41
C PHE A 32 4.64 -11.75 -10.74
N HIS A 33 4.87 -12.44 -11.85
CA HIS A 33 4.44 -12.01 -13.16
C HIS A 33 4.17 -13.23 -14.04
N ARG A 34 3.08 -13.21 -14.85
CA ARG A 34 2.66 -14.35 -15.69
C ARG A 34 3.75 -14.90 -16.61
N SER A 35 4.72 -14.08 -17.02
CA SER A 35 5.88 -14.52 -17.80
C SER A 35 7.04 -15.01 -16.94
N GLY A 36 6.96 -14.91 -15.61
CA GLY A 36 8.07 -15.20 -14.70
C GLY A 36 9.14 -14.11 -14.64
N ILE A 37 8.91 -12.95 -15.27
CA ILE A 37 9.89 -11.84 -15.35
C ILE A 37 9.20 -10.52 -15.12
N ILE A 38 9.69 -9.72 -14.17
CA ILE A 38 9.35 -8.31 -14.01
C ILE A 38 10.48 -7.45 -14.59
N VAL A 39 10.10 -6.44 -15.37
CA VAL A 39 11.00 -5.45 -15.95
C VAL A 39 10.78 -4.10 -15.25
N LEU A 40 11.82 -3.59 -14.59
CA LEU A 40 11.83 -2.26 -13.97
C LEU A 40 12.95 -1.44 -14.63
N GLY A 41 12.58 -0.60 -15.55
CA GLY A 41 13.53 0.11 -16.42
C GLY A 41 14.36 -0.85 -17.27
N GLU A 42 15.69 -0.84 -17.10
CA GLU A 42 16.61 -1.73 -17.79
C GLU A 42 16.84 -3.06 -17.02
N THR A 43 16.33 -3.15 -15.79
CA THR A 43 16.55 -4.33 -14.94
C THR A 43 15.45 -5.36 -15.13
N GLN A 44 15.84 -6.60 -15.42
CA GLN A 44 14.96 -7.76 -15.46
C GLN A 44 15.17 -8.61 -14.22
N THR A 45 14.09 -9.01 -13.57
CA THR A 45 14.13 -9.84 -12.37
C THR A 45 13.24 -11.06 -12.56
N ASN A 46 13.79 -12.25 -12.31
CA ASN A 46 13.02 -13.48 -12.29
C ASN A 46 12.15 -13.53 -11.02
N VAL A 47 10.88 -13.85 -11.20
CA VAL A 47 9.87 -13.99 -10.15
C VAL A 47 9.03 -15.25 -10.40
N SER A 48 8.17 -15.61 -9.47
CA SER A 48 7.18 -16.68 -9.70
C SER A 48 6.19 -16.27 -10.79
N SER A 49 5.56 -17.24 -11.47
CA SER A 49 4.47 -16.97 -12.42
C SER A 49 3.13 -16.69 -11.73
N SER A 50 2.99 -17.09 -10.48
CA SER A 50 1.82 -16.85 -9.62
C SER A 50 2.21 -16.94 -8.15
N LEU A 51 1.36 -16.49 -7.25
CA LEU A 51 1.46 -16.73 -5.81
C LEU A 51 0.34 -17.66 -5.36
N PRO A 52 0.47 -18.34 -4.20
CA PRO A 52 -0.65 -19.05 -3.61
C PRO A 52 -1.84 -18.09 -3.45
N MET A 53 -3.02 -18.51 -3.95
CA MET A 53 -4.30 -17.77 -3.90
C MET A 53 -4.35 -16.46 -4.71
N VAL A 54 -3.27 -16.02 -5.36
CA VAL A 54 -3.25 -14.78 -6.16
C VAL A 54 -2.68 -15.07 -7.54
N SER A 55 -3.50 -14.91 -8.57
CA SER A 55 -3.09 -14.97 -9.97
C SER A 55 -3.33 -13.64 -10.69
N ALA A 56 -2.74 -13.48 -11.84
CA ALA A 56 -2.97 -12.31 -12.70
C ALA A 56 -4.44 -12.21 -13.13
N GLU A 57 -5.12 -13.33 -13.34
CA GLU A 57 -6.53 -13.40 -13.68
C GLU A 57 -7.39 -12.93 -12.51
N PHE A 58 -7.15 -13.46 -11.30
CA PHE A 58 -7.84 -13.04 -10.08
C PHE A 58 -7.73 -11.51 -9.87
N LEU A 59 -6.54 -10.94 -10.00
CA LEU A 59 -6.33 -9.50 -9.86
C LEU A 59 -7.05 -8.73 -10.97
N SER A 60 -6.98 -9.22 -12.22
CA SER A 60 -7.63 -8.55 -13.36
C SER A 60 -9.14 -8.45 -13.19
N GLU A 61 -9.79 -9.52 -12.73
CA GLU A 61 -11.24 -9.59 -12.49
C GLU A 61 -11.67 -8.62 -11.37
N ASN A 62 -10.91 -8.57 -10.26
CA ASN A 62 -11.29 -7.76 -9.11
C ASN A 62 -10.93 -6.27 -9.29
N ILE A 63 -9.83 -5.96 -9.96
CA ILE A 63 -9.41 -4.56 -10.24
C ILE A 63 -10.17 -3.99 -11.45
N GLY A 64 -10.66 -4.84 -12.36
CA GLY A 64 -11.40 -4.41 -13.54
C GLY A 64 -10.53 -3.91 -14.69
N CYS A 65 -9.27 -4.30 -14.73
CA CYS A 65 -8.37 -4.09 -15.87
C CYS A 65 -7.39 -5.26 -15.98
N ARG A 66 -6.75 -5.40 -17.15
CA ARG A 66 -5.73 -6.42 -17.33
C ARG A 66 -4.56 -6.17 -16.37
N ILE A 67 -4.22 -7.17 -15.57
CA ILE A 67 -3.04 -7.24 -14.71
C ILE A 67 -2.17 -8.39 -15.18
N ASP A 68 -0.88 -8.15 -15.33
CA ASP A 68 0.10 -9.15 -15.76
C ASP A 68 0.91 -9.71 -14.58
N GLY A 69 0.95 -8.99 -13.45
CA GLY A 69 1.69 -9.40 -12.27
C GLY A 69 1.47 -8.48 -11.07
N LEU A 70 2.25 -8.72 -10.02
CA LEU A 70 2.25 -7.96 -8.78
C LEU A 70 3.69 -7.66 -8.36
N LEU A 71 3.96 -6.43 -8.01
CA LEU A 71 5.22 -5.96 -7.45
C LEU A 71 5.06 -5.83 -5.93
N GLY A 72 5.72 -6.72 -5.20
CA GLY A 72 5.68 -6.80 -3.73
C GLY A 72 6.97 -6.32 -3.07
N MET A 73 7.00 -6.47 -1.75
CA MET A 73 8.07 -5.96 -0.90
C MET A 73 9.41 -6.69 -1.06
N ASP A 74 9.42 -7.91 -1.60
CA ASP A 74 10.65 -8.66 -1.92
C ASP A 74 11.54 -7.94 -2.95
N LEU A 75 10.94 -7.17 -3.87
CA LEU A 75 11.66 -6.34 -4.83
C LEU A 75 11.75 -4.88 -4.36
N MET A 76 10.67 -4.31 -3.83
CA MET A 76 10.66 -2.90 -3.39
C MET A 76 11.63 -2.61 -2.25
N ASN A 77 11.91 -3.57 -1.37
CA ASN A 77 12.89 -3.41 -0.29
C ASN A 77 14.36 -3.40 -0.75
N LYS A 78 14.63 -3.74 -2.00
CA LYS A 78 16.01 -3.81 -2.53
C LYS A 78 16.51 -2.45 -3.04
N VAL A 79 15.60 -1.53 -3.31
CA VAL A 79 15.90 -0.23 -3.91
C VAL A 79 15.15 0.88 -3.17
N THR A 80 15.65 2.11 -3.28
CA THR A 80 14.86 3.27 -2.88
C THR A 80 13.69 3.42 -3.86
N THR A 81 12.48 3.48 -3.34
CA THR A 81 11.27 3.57 -4.14
C THR A 81 10.51 4.84 -3.83
N SER A 82 10.19 5.63 -4.85
CA SER A 82 9.35 6.82 -4.73
C SER A 82 8.07 6.65 -5.53
N ILE A 83 6.93 6.95 -4.92
CA ILE A 83 5.61 6.89 -5.55
C ILE A 83 5.05 8.31 -5.56
N ARG A 84 4.86 8.86 -6.76
CA ARG A 84 4.31 10.19 -7.02
C ARG A 84 3.03 10.04 -7.82
N LEU A 85 1.92 9.85 -7.11
CA LEU A 85 0.63 9.59 -7.78
C LEU A 85 0.16 10.77 -8.60
N ASN A 86 0.39 11.99 -8.14
CA ASN A 86 -0.02 13.22 -8.84
C ASN A 86 0.78 13.42 -10.14
N ASP A 87 2.03 12.98 -10.18
CA ASP A 87 2.89 13.05 -11.36
C ASP A 87 2.69 11.83 -12.29
N GLY A 88 1.96 10.81 -11.85
CA GLY A 88 1.76 9.57 -12.59
C GLY A 88 3.06 8.76 -12.77
N VAL A 89 3.97 8.80 -11.79
CA VAL A 89 5.28 8.15 -11.90
C VAL A 89 5.69 7.44 -10.62
N MET A 90 6.31 6.28 -10.79
CA MET A 90 7.06 5.56 -9.75
C MET A 90 8.53 5.55 -10.13
N VAL A 91 9.38 5.90 -9.19
CA VAL A 91 10.82 6.06 -9.40
C VAL A 91 11.56 5.02 -8.59
N PHE A 92 12.41 4.25 -9.25
CA PHE A 92 13.35 3.33 -8.61
C PHE A 92 14.75 3.93 -8.70
N ASP A 93 15.38 4.18 -7.57
CA ASP A 93 16.69 4.81 -7.49
C ASP A 93 17.41 4.42 -6.21
N ASP A 94 18.62 3.90 -6.33
CA ASP A 94 19.43 3.49 -5.19
C ASP A 94 20.01 4.68 -4.41
N ASP A 95 20.16 5.85 -5.05
CA ASP A 95 20.92 7.00 -4.54
C ASP A 95 20.11 8.28 -4.35
N ALA A 96 18.79 8.26 -4.57
CA ALA A 96 17.98 9.48 -4.49
C ALA A 96 18.07 10.14 -3.12
N VAL A 97 18.68 11.30 -3.08
CA VAL A 97 18.63 12.21 -1.92
C VAL A 97 17.53 13.23 -2.21
N TYR A 98 16.39 13.04 -1.57
CA TYR A 98 15.31 14.01 -1.68
C TYR A 98 15.65 15.29 -0.92
N PRO A 99 15.22 16.45 -1.47
CA PRO A 99 15.48 17.73 -0.84
C PRO A 99 14.84 17.82 0.55
N THR A 100 15.36 18.70 1.38
CA THR A 100 15.06 18.97 2.80
C THR A 100 13.60 19.27 3.16
N ARG A 101 12.67 19.07 2.26
CA ARG A 101 11.22 19.28 2.45
C ARG A 101 10.44 18.03 2.84
N PHE A 102 11.08 16.85 2.83
CA PHE A 102 10.41 15.61 3.19
C PHE A 102 10.45 15.39 4.70
N GLN A 103 9.31 15.11 5.27
CA GLN A 103 9.21 14.65 6.66
C GLN A 103 9.49 13.14 6.72
N MET A 104 10.32 12.75 7.66
CA MET A 104 10.72 11.36 7.87
C MET A 104 9.81 10.71 8.92
N HIS A 105 9.17 9.61 8.54
CA HIS A 105 8.39 8.76 9.44
C HIS A 105 9.11 7.42 9.60
N PRO A 106 9.51 7.05 10.83
CA PRO A 106 10.17 5.77 11.05
C PRO A 106 9.19 4.62 10.74
N LEU A 107 9.65 3.67 9.94
CA LEU A 107 8.90 2.45 9.63
C LEU A 107 9.39 1.31 10.51
N SER A 108 8.45 0.53 11.02
CA SER A 108 8.73 -0.75 11.66
C SER A 108 8.73 -1.84 10.60
N LYS A 109 9.83 -2.62 10.52
CA LYS A 109 9.83 -3.83 9.69
C LYS A 109 9.04 -4.92 10.39
N LEU A 110 8.09 -5.49 9.66
CA LEU A 110 7.32 -6.65 10.07
C LEU A 110 7.93 -7.93 9.49
N SER A 111 7.40 -9.09 9.89
CA SER A 111 7.74 -10.36 9.25
C SER A 111 7.49 -10.28 7.74
N PHE A 112 8.24 -11.06 6.97
CA PHE A 112 8.17 -11.12 5.50
C PHE A 112 8.50 -9.82 4.78
N GLY A 113 9.16 -8.86 5.45
CA GLY A 113 9.60 -7.61 4.84
C GLY A 113 8.52 -6.55 4.68
N LEU A 114 7.32 -6.77 5.20
CA LEU A 114 6.26 -5.76 5.22
C LEU A 114 6.65 -4.59 6.14
N LEU A 115 5.98 -3.46 5.95
CA LEU A 115 6.27 -2.23 6.66
C LEU A 115 5.05 -1.77 7.46
N ALA A 116 5.29 -1.16 8.62
CA ALA A 116 4.25 -0.51 9.40
C ALA A 116 4.69 0.88 9.85
N ILE A 117 3.74 1.79 9.91
CA ILE A 117 3.89 3.16 10.43
C ILE A 117 3.06 3.31 11.70
N ARG A 118 3.52 4.16 12.63
CA ARG A 118 2.70 4.63 13.76
C ARG A 118 2.00 5.91 13.36
N MET A 119 0.72 5.99 13.68
CA MET A 119 -0.08 7.17 13.46
C MET A 119 -1.13 7.32 14.57
N SER A 120 -1.73 8.49 14.68
CA SER A 120 -2.90 8.70 15.52
C SER A 120 -4.17 8.50 14.71
N VAL A 121 -5.14 7.79 15.26
CA VAL A 121 -6.50 7.67 14.71
C VAL A 121 -7.48 7.96 15.85
N ASN A 122 -8.28 9.02 15.70
CA ASN A 122 -9.19 9.51 16.75
C ASN A 122 -8.49 9.66 18.10
N HIS A 123 -7.32 10.32 18.11
CA HIS A 123 -6.48 10.59 19.29
C HIS A 123 -5.90 9.34 19.96
N LYS A 124 -5.96 8.18 19.34
CA LYS A 124 -5.34 6.95 19.83
C LYS A 124 -4.19 6.55 18.91
N GLU A 125 -3.04 6.20 19.51
CA GLU A 125 -1.92 5.66 18.74
C GLU A 125 -2.30 4.32 18.13
N ALA A 126 -2.01 4.17 16.84
CA ALA A 126 -2.25 2.98 16.05
C ALA A 126 -0.99 2.58 15.25
N LYS A 127 -0.70 1.29 15.21
CA LYS A 127 0.32 0.69 14.35
C LYS A 127 -0.37 0.18 13.07
N MET A 128 -0.08 0.81 11.94
CA MET A 128 -0.73 0.55 10.66
C MET A 128 0.21 -0.13 9.69
N VAL A 129 -0.19 -1.27 9.12
CA VAL A 129 0.53 -1.89 7.99
C VAL A 129 0.38 -0.98 6.78
N VAL A 130 1.48 -0.70 6.08
CA VAL A 130 1.46 0.10 4.85
C VAL A 130 1.17 -0.81 3.67
N ASP A 131 0.07 -0.57 2.96
CA ASP A 131 -0.44 -1.46 1.92
C ASP A 131 -1.05 -0.68 0.75
N THR A 132 -0.30 -0.54 -0.34
CA THR A 132 -0.80 0.10 -1.58
C THR A 132 -1.76 -0.79 -2.37
N GLY A 133 -1.85 -2.07 -2.07
CA GLY A 133 -2.84 -2.99 -2.63
C GLY A 133 -4.23 -2.81 -2.02
N ALA A 134 -4.34 -2.20 -0.83
CA ALA A 134 -5.62 -1.91 -0.20
C ALA A 134 -6.24 -0.63 -0.79
N GLN A 135 -7.41 -0.76 -1.43
CA GLN A 135 -8.11 0.39 -2.03
C GLN A 135 -8.70 1.37 -1.00
N ILE A 136 -8.88 0.94 0.25
CA ILE A 136 -9.26 1.75 1.42
C ILE A 136 -8.40 1.37 2.61
N SER A 137 -8.30 2.27 3.58
CA SER A 137 -7.65 1.98 4.86
C SER A 137 -8.59 1.20 5.78
N TYR A 138 -8.04 0.37 6.67
CA TYR A 138 -8.78 -0.45 7.64
C TYR A 138 -8.27 -0.21 9.05
N ILE A 139 -9.19 -0.22 10.02
CA ILE A 139 -8.85 -0.04 11.44
C ILE A 139 -9.73 -0.93 12.32
N ARG A 140 -9.20 -1.40 13.45
CA ARG A 140 -9.97 -2.17 14.42
C ARG A 140 -11.13 -1.35 14.99
N LYS A 141 -12.23 -2.04 15.32
CA LYS A 141 -13.49 -1.43 15.77
C LYS A 141 -13.35 -0.52 16.99
N GLU A 142 -12.40 -0.78 17.87
CA GLU A 142 -12.15 0.02 19.08
C GLU A 142 -11.68 1.46 18.80
N PHE A 143 -11.19 1.74 17.60
CA PHE A 143 -10.77 3.08 17.17
C PHE A 143 -11.92 3.94 16.65
N ILE A 144 -13.05 3.32 16.29
CA ILE A 144 -14.21 3.98 15.69
C ILE A 144 -15.45 3.95 16.57
N SER A 145 -15.30 3.51 17.83
CA SER A 145 -16.42 3.44 18.78
C SER A 145 -17.07 4.80 18.97
N GLY A 146 -18.39 4.87 18.76
CA GLY A 146 -19.17 6.10 18.90
C GLY A 146 -19.25 6.96 17.62
N LEU A 147 -18.61 6.56 16.53
CA LEU A 147 -18.75 7.26 15.24
C LEU A 147 -20.00 6.78 14.49
N GLU A 148 -20.54 7.67 13.68
CA GLU A 148 -21.62 7.35 12.75
C GLU A 148 -21.07 6.66 11.50
N LEU A 149 -21.86 5.71 10.96
CA LEU A 149 -21.58 5.05 9.70
C LEU A 149 -21.53 6.07 8.56
N ASP A 150 -20.42 6.10 7.79
CA ASP A 150 -20.35 6.93 6.58
C ASP A 150 -21.04 6.22 5.41
N LYS A 151 -20.57 5.02 5.07
CA LYS A 151 -21.18 4.17 4.02
C LYS A 151 -20.63 2.74 4.07
N THR A 152 -21.31 1.83 3.39
CA THR A 152 -20.79 0.49 3.13
C THR A 152 -20.08 0.46 1.78
N MET A 153 -18.87 -0.09 1.73
CA MET A 153 -18.07 -0.25 0.52
C MET A 153 -17.83 -1.72 0.21
N LYS A 154 -17.58 -2.02 -1.07
CA LYS A 154 -17.10 -3.33 -1.50
C LYS A 154 -15.58 -3.26 -1.63
N ASP A 155 -14.93 -4.34 -1.24
CA ASP A 155 -13.51 -4.56 -1.44
C ASP A 155 -13.25 -6.05 -1.64
N PHE A 156 -12.02 -6.44 -1.92
CA PHE A 156 -11.60 -7.82 -2.08
C PHE A 156 -10.28 -8.09 -1.36
N SER A 157 -10.06 -9.33 -1.04
CA SER A 157 -8.75 -9.82 -0.58
C SER A 157 -8.50 -11.21 -1.12
N PRO A 158 -7.22 -11.65 -1.22
CA PRO A 158 -6.90 -13.02 -1.61
C PRO A 158 -7.56 -14.09 -0.72
N TYR A 159 -7.88 -13.73 0.53
CA TYR A 159 -8.44 -14.64 1.53
C TYR A 159 -9.96 -14.72 1.52
N ASN A 160 -10.64 -13.68 1.05
CA ASN A 160 -12.10 -13.56 1.13
C ASN A 160 -12.74 -13.07 -0.18
N CYS A 161 -12.03 -13.24 -1.31
CA CYS A 161 -12.48 -12.78 -2.62
C CYS A 161 -13.07 -11.37 -2.57
N SER A 162 -14.41 -11.24 -2.61
CA SER A 162 -15.11 -9.95 -2.50
C SER A 162 -15.93 -9.91 -1.21
N PHE A 163 -15.82 -8.82 -0.46
CA PHE A 163 -16.58 -8.60 0.77
C PHE A 163 -17.14 -7.17 0.84
N LYS A 164 -18.02 -6.93 1.80
CA LYS A 164 -18.52 -5.59 2.13
C LYS A 164 -17.98 -5.18 3.48
N THR A 165 -17.62 -3.90 3.61
CA THR A 165 -17.18 -3.32 4.87
C THR A 165 -17.91 -2.01 5.13
N ASP A 166 -18.29 -1.79 6.37
CA ASP A 166 -18.79 -0.51 6.84
C ASP A 166 -17.61 0.43 7.07
N THR A 167 -17.76 1.68 6.64
CA THR A 167 -16.69 2.68 6.70
C THR A 167 -17.09 3.86 7.56
N TYR A 168 -16.09 4.47 8.17
CA TYR A 168 -16.21 5.59 9.11
C TYR A 168 -15.18 6.65 8.79
N ILE A 169 -15.53 7.93 8.99
CA ILE A 169 -14.59 9.03 8.86
C ILE A 169 -13.93 9.27 10.21
N CYS A 170 -12.62 9.14 10.26
CA CYS A 170 -11.81 9.35 11.46
C CYS A 170 -10.89 10.54 11.27
N GLU A 171 -10.52 11.19 12.35
CA GLU A 171 -9.37 12.08 12.40
C GLU A 171 -8.10 11.24 12.47
N ALA A 172 -7.14 11.54 11.59
CA ALA A 172 -5.87 10.83 11.52
C ALA A 172 -4.71 11.83 11.39
N ASP A 173 -3.56 11.47 11.96
CA ASP A 173 -2.29 12.15 11.73
C ASP A 173 -1.14 11.14 11.80
N THR A 174 0.00 11.50 11.23
CA THR A 174 1.18 10.64 11.17
C THR A 174 2.13 10.81 12.37
N LEU A 175 1.68 11.41 13.47
CA LEU A 175 2.41 11.69 14.71
C LEU A 175 3.64 12.63 14.57
N ILE A 176 3.92 13.19 13.41
CA ILE A 176 5.06 14.08 13.17
C ILE A 176 4.56 15.34 12.47
N GLU A 177 4.28 16.40 13.25
CA GLU A 177 4.04 17.80 12.82
C GLU A 177 3.11 18.01 11.60
N HIS A 178 2.32 16.99 11.22
CA HIS A 178 1.30 17.16 10.20
C HIS A 178 -0.03 17.59 10.81
N PRO A 179 -0.79 18.44 10.12
CA PRO A 179 -2.14 18.73 10.55
C PRO A 179 -2.98 17.45 10.49
N THR A 180 -3.83 17.27 11.49
CA THR A 180 -4.86 16.23 11.49
C THR A 180 -5.68 16.30 10.20
N PHE A 181 -5.95 15.18 9.60
CA PHE A 181 -6.76 15.07 8.40
C PHE A 181 -7.88 14.05 8.55
N SER A 182 -8.96 14.24 7.81
CA SER A 182 -10.06 13.27 7.76
C SER A 182 -9.70 12.12 6.84
N GLN A 183 -9.79 10.89 7.37
CA GLN A 183 -9.49 9.65 6.67
C GLN A 183 -10.65 8.66 6.80
N ARG A 184 -11.01 7.99 5.69
CA ARG A 184 -11.99 6.90 5.73
C ARG A 184 -11.31 5.61 6.12
N PHE A 185 -11.89 4.90 7.11
CA PHE A 185 -11.48 3.56 7.51
C PHE A 185 -12.63 2.59 7.42
N GLY A 186 -12.37 1.42 6.84
CA GLY A 186 -13.25 0.25 6.90
C GLY A 186 -12.97 -0.61 8.13
N ILE A 187 -13.93 -1.45 8.48
CA ILE A 187 -13.73 -2.52 9.48
C ILE A 187 -13.12 -3.72 8.74
N PRO A 188 -11.95 -4.19 9.15
CA PRO A 188 -11.33 -5.34 8.50
C PRO A 188 -12.17 -6.60 8.75
N PRO A 189 -12.37 -7.46 7.73
CA PRO A 189 -12.99 -8.77 7.92
C PRO A 189 -12.12 -9.68 8.79
N LYS A 190 -12.70 -10.78 9.27
CA LYS A 190 -12.06 -11.68 10.24
C LYS A 190 -10.70 -12.21 9.77
N GLU A 191 -10.58 -12.51 8.50
CA GLU A 191 -9.34 -13.02 7.89
C GLU A 191 -8.22 -11.98 7.94
N ILE A 192 -8.54 -10.72 7.65
CA ILE A 192 -7.58 -9.61 7.75
C ILE A 192 -7.25 -9.33 9.23
N LEU A 193 -8.24 -9.41 10.13
CA LEU A 193 -7.97 -9.27 11.59
C LEU A 193 -6.96 -10.31 12.07
N SER A 194 -7.05 -11.56 11.62
CA SER A 194 -6.09 -12.62 12.00
C SER A 194 -4.67 -12.30 11.53
N ILE A 195 -4.52 -11.66 10.37
CA ILE A 195 -3.22 -11.19 9.85
C ILE A 195 -2.71 -10.02 10.69
N LEU A 196 -3.57 -9.07 11.03
CA LEU A 196 -3.23 -7.95 11.90
C LEU A 196 -2.77 -8.42 13.28
N ASP A 197 -3.41 -9.45 13.83
CA ASP A 197 -2.99 -10.08 15.10
C ASP A 197 -1.58 -10.66 15.00
N LEU A 198 -1.26 -11.35 13.91
CA LEU A 198 0.09 -11.90 13.66
C LEU A 198 1.17 -10.80 13.66
N PHE A 199 0.85 -9.62 13.11
CA PHE A 199 1.76 -8.49 13.04
C PHE A 199 1.69 -7.55 14.25
N GLN A 200 0.78 -7.83 15.21
CA GLN A 200 0.48 -6.93 16.32
C GLN A 200 0.20 -5.51 15.81
N ALA A 201 -0.63 -5.43 14.76
CA ALA A 201 -1.03 -4.20 14.12
C ALA A 201 -2.51 -3.89 14.38
N ASP A 202 -2.85 -2.60 14.37
CA ASP A 202 -4.18 -2.10 14.63
C ASP A 202 -5.01 -1.90 13.37
N GLY A 203 -4.33 -1.82 12.22
CA GLY A 203 -4.99 -1.60 10.94
C GLY A 203 -4.05 -1.64 9.75
N ILE A 204 -4.60 -1.22 8.62
CA ILE A 204 -3.93 -1.09 7.32
C ILE A 204 -4.12 0.35 6.85
N ILE A 205 -3.04 1.00 6.44
CA ILE A 205 -3.12 2.27 5.72
C ILE A 205 -2.99 1.99 4.23
N GLY A 206 -4.08 2.24 3.49
CA GLY A 206 -4.20 1.98 2.07
C GLY A 206 -3.75 3.14 1.19
N ILE A 207 -4.16 3.08 -0.07
CA ILE A 207 -3.78 4.06 -1.12
C ILE A 207 -4.13 5.51 -0.76
N ASP A 208 -5.09 5.74 0.13
CA ASP A 208 -5.53 7.10 0.48
C ASP A 208 -4.41 7.97 1.03
N LEU A 209 -3.44 7.40 1.78
CA LEU A 209 -2.25 8.09 2.24
C LEU A 209 -1.40 8.57 1.06
N PHE A 210 -1.24 7.71 0.06
CA PHE A 210 -0.42 7.96 -1.13
C PHE A 210 -1.03 8.99 -2.09
N ARG A 211 -2.30 9.30 -1.92
CA ARG A 211 -2.98 10.38 -2.66
C ARG A 211 -2.75 11.76 -2.05
N ARG A 212 -2.39 11.79 -0.77
CA ARG A 212 -2.14 13.05 -0.06
C ARG A 212 -0.70 13.52 -0.22
N TYR A 213 0.22 12.56 -0.30
CA TYR A 213 1.65 12.83 -0.23
C TYR A 213 2.39 12.07 -1.32
N ASP A 214 3.40 12.70 -1.89
CA ASP A 214 4.45 11.96 -2.58
C ASP A 214 5.26 11.20 -1.55
N LEU A 215 5.49 9.93 -1.79
CA LEU A 215 6.11 9.04 -0.82
C LEU A 215 7.43 8.49 -1.34
N GLN A 216 8.42 8.45 -0.47
CA GLN A 216 9.67 7.73 -0.70
C GLN A 216 9.93 6.75 0.43
N ILE A 217 10.29 5.53 0.09
CA ILE A 217 10.71 4.49 1.03
C ILE A 217 12.21 4.28 0.86
N ARG A 218 12.95 4.55 1.93
CA ARG A 218 14.41 4.43 1.94
C ARG A 218 14.91 4.06 3.32
N GLY A 219 15.83 3.08 3.39
CA GLY A 219 16.55 2.77 4.63
C GLY A 219 15.66 2.42 5.84
N GLY A 220 14.43 1.93 5.63
CA GLY A 220 13.48 1.63 6.71
C GLY A 220 12.74 2.85 7.23
N ALA A 221 12.66 3.93 6.47
CA ALA A 221 11.86 5.10 6.76
C ALA A 221 10.96 5.44 5.56
N LEU A 222 9.82 6.05 5.85
CA LEU A 222 8.92 6.68 4.91
C LEU A 222 9.18 8.19 4.94
N TYR A 223 9.38 8.77 3.80
CA TYR A 223 9.51 10.21 3.64
C TYR A 223 8.28 10.71 2.88
N THR A 224 7.63 11.75 3.39
CA THR A 224 6.46 12.36 2.76
C THR A 224 6.77 13.80 2.40
N ASN A 225 6.32 14.22 1.21
CA ASN A 225 6.30 15.62 0.80
C ASN A 225 4.89 16.15 1.04
N GLY A 226 4.77 17.06 1.98
CA GLY A 226 3.50 17.72 2.33
C GLY A 226 3.34 19.07 1.66
#